data_9697f39e931cb46e1b1a530ec8f65e04
#
_entry.id   9697f39e931cb46e1b1a530ec8f65e04
#
_cell.length_a   1.000
_cell.length_b   1.000
_cell.length_c   1.000
_cell.angle_alpha   90.00
_cell.angle_beta   90.00
_cell.angle_gamma   90.00
#
_symmetry.space_group_name_H-M   'P 1'
#
loop_
_entity.id
_entity.type
_entity.pdbx_description
1 polymer ?
#
loop_
_entity_poly.entity_id
_entity_poly.type
_entity_poly.pdbx_seq_one_letter_code
_entity_poly.pdbx_strand_id
1 'polypeptide(L)'
;MLQGIRILAMAVTGLCAVNLLYSQSNETKQNSADLLRTFKTIYVQSKTPLAKPQILAGELQKNASFDAWGLSITSNPGADVVVEIDHQPGWFYYTYAMTHQSSSIVLAVGRVNAWDGKQASARIAREIMKRVARVRNPPTQH
;
A
#
# COMPACT_ATOMS: atom_id res chain seq x y z
N MET A 1 52.38 -33.53 -27.79
CA MET A 1 51.11 -33.85 -28.47
C MET A 1 50.02 -34.07 -27.43
N LEU A 2 49.38 -33.03 -26.99
CA LEU A 2 48.12 -33.08 -26.23
C LEU A 2 47.49 -31.70 -26.31
N GLN A 3 46.77 -31.45 -27.39
CA GLN A 3 45.79 -30.38 -27.53
C GLN A 3 44.44 -31.04 -27.72
N GLY A 4 43.53 -30.73 -26.85
CA GLY A 4 42.14 -31.09 -27.07
C GLY A 4 41.33 -31.00 -25.81
N ILE A 5 40.28 -30.21 -25.91
CA ILE A 5 39.12 -30.14 -24.99
C ILE A 5 39.22 -29.05 -23.92
N ARG A 6 39.00 -27.85 -24.40
CA ARG A 6 38.40 -26.77 -23.60
C ARG A 6 37.28 -26.17 -24.46
N ILE A 7 36.07 -26.67 -24.36
CA ILE A 7 34.81 -25.99 -24.69
C ILE A 7 33.71 -26.87 -24.08
N LEU A 8 33.13 -26.48 -22.97
CA LEU A 8 31.72 -26.59 -22.64
C LEU A 8 31.50 -26.23 -21.14
N ALA A 9 31.37 -24.97 -20.83
CA ALA A 9 30.81 -24.52 -19.57
C ALA A 9 30.38 -23.04 -19.65
N MET A 10 29.50 -22.70 -20.56
CA MET A 10 28.83 -21.40 -20.56
C MET A 10 27.45 -21.51 -21.21
N ALA A 11 26.48 -22.05 -20.52
CA ALA A 11 25.05 -21.88 -20.88
C ALA A 11 24.07 -22.39 -19.82
N VAL A 12 24.22 -22.07 -18.52
CA VAL A 12 23.19 -22.41 -17.52
C VAL A 12 22.90 -21.28 -16.56
N THR A 13 23.47 -20.09 -16.69
CA THR A 13 23.28 -19.01 -15.72
C THR A 13 22.09 -18.05 -16.02
N GLY A 14 21.42 -18.18 -17.16
CA GLY A 14 20.35 -17.24 -17.56
C GLY A 14 18.95 -17.58 -17.08
N LEU A 15 18.63 -18.84 -16.77
CA LEU A 15 17.26 -19.25 -16.46
C LEU A 15 16.85 -19.12 -14.97
N CYS A 16 17.82 -19.12 -14.06
CA CYS A 16 17.52 -19.03 -12.63
C CYS A 16 17.16 -17.62 -12.17
N ALA A 17 17.66 -16.57 -12.79
CA ALA A 17 17.43 -15.19 -12.38
C ALA A 17 15.97 -14.72 -12.64
N VAL A 18 15.37 -15.16 -13.74
CA VAL A 18 14.00 -14.78 -14.10
C VAL A 18 12.99 -15.46 -13.17
N ASN A 19 13.21 -16.69 -12.78
CA ASN A 19 12.33 -17.41 -11.84
C ASN A 19 12.40 -16.84 -10.43
N LEU A 20 13.56 -16.38 -9.96
CA LEU A 20 13.72 -15.73 -8.65
C LEU A 20 12.97 -14.38 -8.58
N LEU A 21 13.05 -13.56 -9.62
CA LEU A 21 12.33 -12.28 -9.68
C LEU A 21 10.80 -12.48 -9.72
N TYR A 22 10.31 -13.49 -10.41
CA TYR A 22 8.89 -13.81 -10.48
C TYR A 22 8.36 -14.37 -9.16
N SER A 23 9.14 -15.19 -8.47
CA SER A 23 8.82 -15.70 -7.13
C SER A 23 8.75 -14.58 -6.09
N GLN A 24 9.72 -13.66 -6.08
CA GLN A 24 9.73 -12.53 -5.16
C GLN A 24 8.53 -11.58 -5.36
N SER A 25 8.11 -11.34 -6.60
CA SER A 25 6.95 -10.49 -6.88
C SER A 25 5.63 -11.10 -6.38
N ASN A 26 5.50 -12.42 -6.42
CA ASN A 26 4.33 -13.12 -5.94
C ASN A 26 4.27 -13.19 -4.40
N GLU A 27 5.39 -13.44 -3.74
CA GLU A 27 5.50 -13.41 -2.29
C GLU A 27 5.16 -12.01 -1.72
N THR A 28 5.64 -10.95 -2.35
CA THR A 28 5.33 -9.58 -1.93
C THR A 28 3.86 -9.26 -2.08
N LYS A 29 3.20 -9.72 -3.15
CA LYS A 29 1.76 -9.53 -3.36
C LYS A 29 0.91 -10.29 -2.33
N GLN A 30 1.26 -11.53 -2.07
CA GLN A 30 0.56 -12.35 -1.09
C GLN A 30 0.71 -11.76 0.32
N ASN A 31 1.90 -11.31 0.67
CA ASN A 31 2.19 -10.71 1.96
C ASN A 31 1.42 -9.39 2.15
N SER A 32 1.33 -8.52 1.14
CA SER A 32 0.57 -7.27 1.23
C SER A 32 -0.94 -7.50 1.40
N ALA A 33 -1.51 -8.54 0.77
CA ALA A 33 -2.92 -8.90 0.94
C ALA A 33 -3.20 -9.39 2.37
N ASP A 34 -2.33 -10.20 2.94
CA ASP A 34 -2.47 -10.69 4.32
C ASP A 34 -2.34 -9.55 5.34
N LEU A 35 -1.42 -8.62 5.12
CA LEU A 35 -1.30 -7.42 5.94
C LEU A 35 -2.56 -6.54 5.86
N LEU A 36 -3.17 -6.38 4.66
CA LEU A 36 -4.43 -5.66 4.49
C LEU A 36 -5.61 -6.35 5.19
N ARG A 37 -5.57 -7.67 5.38
CA ARG A 37 -6.61 -8.40 6.14
C ARG A 37 -6.46 -8.24 7.64
N THR A 38 -5.25 -8.13 8.15
CA THR A 38 -4.95 -8.31 9.58
C THR A 38 -4.71 -7.02 10.35
N PHE A 39 -4.30 -5.92 9.70
CA PHE A 39 -4.03 -4.67 10.42
C PHE A 39 -5.28 -4.15 11.16
N LYS A 40 -5.07 -3.49 12.30
CA LYS A 40 -6.13 -2.96 13.16
C LYS A 40 -5.99 -1.46 13.43
N THR A 41 -4.77 -0.97 13.53
CA THR A 41 -4.50 0.41 13.92
C THR A 41 -3.93 1.22 12.75
N ILE A 42 -4.44 2.44 12.59
CA ILE A 42 -4.03 3.37 11.54
C ILE A 42 -3.56 4.67 12.17
N TYR A 43 -2.37 5.09 11.81
CA TYR A 43 -1.84 6.42 12.07
C TYR A 43 -1.91 7.25 10.78
N VAL A 44 -2.46 8.45 10.86
CA VAL A 44 -2.57 9.35 9.71
C VAL A 44 -1.62 10.52 9.89
N GLN A 45 -0.80 10.79 8.89
CA GLN A 45 0.08 11.94 8.85
C GLN A 45 -0.03 12.68 7.52
N SER A 46 0.40 13.95 7.52
CA SER A 46 0.40 14.77 6.31
C SER A 46 1.73 15.51 6.18
N LYS A 47 2.29 15.51 4.98
CA LYS A 47 3.46 16.32 4.59
C LYS A 47 3.07 17.71 4.10
N THR A 48 1.77 17.97 3.97
CA THR A 48 1.27 19.25 3.47
C THR A 48 0.34 19.93 4.48
N PRO A 49 0.42 21.25 4.68
CA PRO A 49 -0.53 21.96 5.54
C PRO A 49 -1.93 22.05 4.94
N LEU A 50 -2.08 21.76 3.65
CA LEU A 50 -3.37 21.84 2.95
C LEU A 50 -4.32 20.68 3.29
N ALA A 51 -3.80 19.56 3.73
CA ALA A 51 -4.60 18.38 4.12
C ALA A 51 -4.33 18.06 5.60
N LYS A 52 -5.33 18.28 6.46
CA LYS A 52 -5.20 17.99 7.89
C LYS A 52 -5.40 16.49 8.15
N PRO A 53 -4.49 15.81 8.89
CA PRO A 53 -4.61 14.39 9.19
C PRO A 53 -5.93 14.01 9.84
N GLN A 54 -6.46 14.88 10.73
CA GLN A 54 -7.71 14.67 11.44
C GLN A 54 -8.93 14.58 10.51
N ILE A 55 -8.89 15.29 9.38
CA ILE A 55 -9.98 15.23 8.39
C ILE A 55 -10.00 13.86 7.71
N LEU A 56 -8.83 13.37 7.27
CA LEU A 56 -8.74 12.02 6.69
C LEU A 56 -9.13 10.94 7.70
N ALA A 57 -8.67 11.04 8.93
CA ALA A 57 -9.04 10.13 10.01
C ALA A 57 -10.58 10.09 10.20
N GLY A 58 -11.22 11.24 10.25
CA GLY A 58 -12.68 11.33 10.34
C GLY A 58 -13.40 10.76 9.11
N GLU A 59 -12.89 10.97 7.91
CA GLU A 59 -13.47 10.40 6.69
C GLU A 59 -13.33 8.87 6.63
N LEU A 60 -12.24 8.29 7.12
CA LEU A 60 -12.08 6.85 7.26
C LEU A 60 -13.12 6.26 8.23
N GLN A 61 -13.30 6.90 9.40
CA GLN A 61 -14.25 6.46 10.43
C GLN A 61 -15.72 6.56 10.01
N LYS A 62 -16.06 7.42 9.06
CA LYS A 62 -17.43 7.50 8.52
C LYS A 62 -17.86 6.27 7.72
N ASN A 63 -16.91 5.46 7.28
CA ASN A 63 -17.24 4.25 6.52
C ASN A 63 -17.78 3.17 7.47
N ALA A 64 -18.98 2.65 7.18
CA ALA A 64 -19.61 1.63 8.02
C ALA A 64 -18.76 0.36 8.21
N SER A 65 -17.91 0.02 7.22
CA SER A 65 -17.03 -1.13 7.32
C SER A 65 -15.83 -0.88 8.24
N PHE A 66 -15.52 0.37 8.58
CA PHE A 66 -14.36 0.71 9.42
C PHE A 66 -14.50 0.04 10.80
N ASP A 67 -15.60 0.26 11.48
CA ASP A 67 -15.88 -0.34 12.79
C ASP A 67 -16.14 -1.85 12.68
N ALA A 68 -16.85 -2.28 11.64
CA ALA A 68 -17.13 -3.71 11.40
C ALA A 68 -15.84 -4.54 11.22
N TRP A 69 -14.77 -3.95 10.69
CA TRP A 69 -13.47 -4.61 10.57
C TRP A 69 -12.59 -4.45 11.81
N GLY A 70 -13.08 -3.77 12.85
CA GLY A 70 -12.35 -3.50 14.08
C GLY A 70 -11.13 -2.61 13.86
N LEU A 71 -11.24 -1.64 12.94
CA LEU A 71 -10.20 -0.66 12.69
C LEU A 71 -10.28 0.47 13.71
N SER A 72 -9.15 1.07 14.03
CA SER A 72 -9.09 2.24 14.91
C SER A 72 -8.02 3.23 14.44
N ILE A 73 -8.31 4.51 14.62
CA ILE A 73 -7.33 5.58 14.42
C ILE A 73 -6.57 5.77 15.73
N THR A 74 -5.27 5.89 15.64
CA THR A 74 -4.40 6.16 16.78
C THR A 74 -3.54 7.40 16.54
N SER A 75 -3.16 8.09 17.59
CA SER A 75 -2.15 9.15 17.56
C SER A 75 -0.71 8.62 17.69
N ASN A 76 -0.56 7.32 17.91
CA ASN A 76 0.74 6.68 18.07
C ASN A 76 1.34 6.35 16.69
N PRO A 77 2.54 6.86 16.36
CA PRO A 77 3.25 6.50 15.13
C PRO A 77 3.59 4.99 15.01
N GLY A 78 3.57 4.24 16.10
CA GLY A 78 3.75 2.79 16.14
C GLY A 78 2.51 1.97 15.75
N ALA A 79 1.53 2.57 15.07
CA ALA A 79 0.38 1.86 14.51
C ALA A 79 0.79 0.75 13.52
N ASP A 80 -0.11 -0.21 13.26
CA ASP A 80 0.14 -1.25 12.26
C ASP A 80 0.40 -0.64 10.88
N VAL A 81 -0.37 0.41 10.56
CA VAL A 81 -0.33 1.07 9.26
C VAL A 81 -0.23 2.58 9.42
N VAL A 82 0.62 3.18 8.61
CA VAL A 82 0.74 4.64 8.45
C VAL A 82 0.13 5.04 7.10
N VAL A 83 -0.77 6.00 7.12
CA VAL A 83 -1.29 6.67 5.93
C VAL A 83 -0.72 8.07 5.85
N GLU A 84 0.04 8.33 4.81
CA GLU A 84 0.68 9.62 4.57
C GLU A 84 0.03 10.33 3.38
N ILE A 85 -0.29 11.61 3.54
CA ILE A 85 -0.80 12.46 2.47
C ILE A 85 0.27 13.48 2.10
N ASP A 86 0.41 13.73 0.80
CA ASP A 86 1.25 14.78 0.26
C ASP A 86 0.53 15.56 -0.84
N HIS A 87 0.99 16.76 -1.13
CA HIS A 87 0.47 17.63 -2.17
C HIS A 87 1.63 18.36 -2.87
N GLN A 88 1.69 18.23 -4.17
CA GLN A 88 2.69 18.97 -4.96
C GLN A 88 2.19 20.40 -5.24
N PRO A 89 2.92 21.43 -4.82
CA PRO A 89 2.53 22.83 -5.06
C PRO A 89 2.30 23.12 -6.55
N GLY A 90 1.26 23.88 -6.85
CA GLY A 90 0.90 24.26 -8.23
C GLY A 90 0.04 23.24 -8.98
N TRP A 91 -0.34 22.12 -8.36
CA TRP A 91 -1.17 21.09 -8.98
C TRP A 91 -2.44 20.84 -8.14
N PHE A 92 -3.52 20.43 -8.82
CA PHE A 92 -4.81 20.08 -8.19
C PHE A 92 -4.89 18.60 -7.85
N TYR A 93 -3.79 18.00 -7.39
CA TYR A 93 -3.80 16.62 -6.96
C TYR A 93 -3.05 16.40 -5.65
N TYR A 94 -3.53 15.44 -4.92
CA TYR A 94 -2.93 14.93 -3.69
C TYR A 94 -2.52 13.48 -3.89
N THR A 95 -1.39 13.11 -3.35
CA THR A 95 -0.90 11.74 -3.33
C THR A 95 -1.05 11.16 -1.94
N TYR A 96 -1.20 9.85 -1.86
CA TYR A 96 -1.17 9.15 -0.59
C TYR A 96 -0.39 7.85 -0.70
N ALA A 97 0.20 7.45 0.42
CA ALA A 97 0.84 6.17 0.62
C ALA A 97 0.33 5.54 1.91
N MET A 98 0.01 4.26 1.86
CA MET A 98 -0.37 3.43 3.00
C MET A 98 0.71 2.38 3.19
N THR A 99 1.41 2.41 4.30
CA THR A 99 2.58 1.57 4.56
C THR A 99 2.39 0.79 5.85
N HIS A 100 2.66 -0.50 5.83
CA HIS A 100 2.71 -1.32 7.03
C HIS A 100 4.00 -1.01 7.80
N GLN A 101 3.84 -0.55 9.06
CA GLN A 101 4.93 0.07 9.80
C GLN A 101 6.08 -0.90 10.10
N SER A 102 5.78 -2.07 10.61
CA SER A 102 6.82 -3.01 11.06
C SER A 102 7.61 -3.67 9.93
N SER A 103 6.98 -3.89 8.76
CA SER A 103 7.63 -4.51 7.60
C SER A 103 8.07 -3.51 6.53
N SER A 104 7.68 -2.24 6.65
CA SER A 104 7.88 -1.19 5.63
C SER A 104 7.30 -1.53 4.25
N ILE A 105 6.37 -2.48 4.20
CA ILE A 105 5.70 -2.86 2.95
C ILE A 105 4.65 -1.81 2.61
N VAL A 106 4.71 -1.28 1.39
CA VAL A 106 3.71 -0.37 0.86
C VAL A 106 2.47 -1.16 0.45
N LEU A 107 1.35 -0.91 1.13
CA LEU A 107 0.08 -1.60 0.93
C LEU A 107 -0.78 -0.93 -0.14
N ALA A 108 -0.72 0.40 -0.23
CA ALA A 108 -1.43 1.18 -1.22
C ALA A 108 -0.71 2.49 -1.50
N VAL A 109 -0.75 2.90 -2.75
CA VAL A 109 -0.39 4.26 -3.19
C VAL A 109 -1.45 4.73 -4.16
N GLY A 110 -1.66 6.03 -4.21
CA GLY A 110 -2.58 6.60 -5.18
C GLY A 110 -2.49 8.11 -5.26
N ARG A 111 -3.28 8.63 -6.20
CA ARG A 111 -3.42 10.06 -6.45
C ARG A 111 -4.88 10.39 -6.65
N VAL A 112 -5.34 11.47 -6.04
CA VAL A 112 -6.69 12.00 -6.21
C VAL A 112 -6.62 13.45 -6.65
N ASN A 113 -7.48 13.85 -7.57
CA ASN A 113 -7.64 15.25 -7.93
C ASN A 113 -8.63 15.89 -6.95
N ALA A 114 -8.26 17.04 -6.39
CA ALA A 114 -9.12 17.75 -5.46
C ALA A 114 -8.75 19.24 -5.42
N TRP A 115 -9.74 20.09 -5.19
CA TRP A 115 -9.55 21.53 -5.05
C TRP A 115 -8.99 21.92 -3.69
N ASP A 116 -9.29 21.13 -2.66
CA ASP A 116 -8.85 21.37 -1.29
C ASP A 116 -8.54 20.06 -0.55
N GLY A 117 -7.90 20.18 0.61
CA GLY A 117 -7.52 19.03 1.43
C GLY A 117 -8.69 18.25 2.03
N LYS A 118 -9.85 18.89 2.22
CA LYS A 118 -11.07 18.21 2.72
C LYS A 118 -11.61 17.27 1.64
N GLN A 119 -11.75 17.75 0.42
CA GLN A 119 -12.17 16.93 -0.71
C GLN A 119 -11.17 15.82 -1.01
N ALA A 120 -9.85 16.13 -0.93
CA ALA A 120 -8.79 15.14 -1.07
C ALA A 120 -8.93 14.03 -0.04
N SER A 121 -9.09 14.38 1.24
CA SER A 121 -9.25 13.42 2.34
C SER A 121 -10.45 12.51 2.14
N ALA A 122 -11.59 13.02 1.72
CA ALA A 122 -12.78 12.21 1.45
C ALA A 122 -12.56 11.22 0.28
N ARG A 123 -11.86 11.64 -0.78
CA ARG A 123 -11.53 10.78 -1.92
C ARG A 123 -10.51 9.72 -1.54
N ILE A 124 -9.44 10.10 -0.84
CA ILE A 124 -8.40 9.18 -0.35
C ILE A 124 -9.01 8.13 0.59
N ALA A 125 -9.83 8.53 1.56
CA ALA A 125 -10.51 7.60 2.45
C ALA A 125 -11.32 6.56 1.68
N ARG A 126 -12.07 6.99 0.66
CA ARG A 126 -12.86 6.10 -0.19
C ARG A 126 -11.98 5.11 -0.96
N GLU A 127 -10.87 5.55 -1.53
CA GLU A 127 -9.94 4.68 -2.25
C GLU A 127 -9.27 3.66 -1.32
N ILE A 128 -8.84 4.07 -0.14
CA ILE A 128 -8.26 3.18 0.87
C ILE A 128 -9.29 2.13 1.29
N MET A 129 -10.50 2.54 1.68
CA MET A 129 -11.55 1.62 2.14
C MET A 129 -11.97 0.65 1.05
N LYS A 130 -12.07 1.11 -0.21
CA LYS A 130 -12.34 0.24 -1.36
C LYS A 130 -11.25 -0.81 -1.55
N ARG A 131 -9.98 -0.44 -1.37
CA ARG A 131 -8.87 -1.38 -1.49
C ARG A 131 -8.87 -2.42 -0.38
N VAL A 132 -9.09 -2.00 0.85
CA VAL A 132 -9.22 -2.90 2.02
C VAL A 132 -10.42 -3.85 1.84
N ALA A 133 -11.56 -3.33 1.36
CA ALA A 133 -12.76 -4.11 1.10
C ALA A 133 -12.53 -5.27 0.11
N ARG A 134 -11.77 -5.04 -0.96
CA ARG A 134 -11.46 -6.09 -1.95
C ARG A 134 -10.73 -7.29 -1.34
N VAL A 135 -9.99 -7.08 -0.27
CA VAL A 135 -9.21 -8.12 0.38
C VAL A 135 -9.97 -8.75 1.56
N ARG A 136 -10.72 -7.93 2.32
CA ARG A 136 -11.49 -8.40 3.50
C ARG A 136 -12.82 -9.02 3.13
N ASN A 137 -13.45 -8.52 2.06
CA ASN A 137 -14.72 -9.01 1.55
C ASN A 137 -14.55 -9.37 0.05
N PRO A 138 -13.81 -10.44 -0.29
CA PRO A 138 -13.67 -10.82 -1.68
C PRO A 138 -15.05 -11.16 -2.27
N PRO A 139 -15.32 -10.78 -3.53
CA PRO A 139 -16.56 -11.15 -4.18
C PRO A 139 -16.68 -12.67 -4.21
N THR A 140 -17.84 -13.20 -3.81
CA THR A 140 -18.13 -14.63 -3.89
C THR A 140 -18.09 -15.01 -5.37
N GLN A 141 -17.16 -15.89 -5.73
CA GLN A 141 -17.13 -16.45 -7.08
C GLN A 141 -18.30 -17.45 -7.18
N HIS A 142 -19.29 -17.09 -7.96
CA HIS A 142 -20.40 -17.97 -8.37
C HIS A 142 -20.03 -18.65 -9.68
#